data_5f8cb40cbbc084deedb91ccc5a0f6e5c
#
_entry.id   5f8cb40cbbc084deedb91ccc5a0f6e5c
#
_cell.length_a   1.000
_cell.length_b   1.000
_cell.length_c   1.000
_cell.angle_alpha   90.00
_cell.angle_beta   90.00
_cell.angle_gamma   90.00
#
_symmetry.space_group_name_H-M   'P 1'
#
loop_
_entity.id
_entity.type
_entity.pdbx_description
1 polymer ?
#
loop_
_entity_poly.entity_id
_entity_poly.type
_entity_poly.pdbx_seq_one_letter_code
_entity_poly.pdbx_strand_id
1 'polypeptide(L)'
;SSPHLVQVRERIRINGQPISKDLFSKYFWLVYNRLEKTRDPAHASMPAYFRFLTIMAFHVFLQEKVDLAVVEVGIGGTYDCTNIIRSPVVCGVSSLGIDHTSILGDTMEKIAWQKGGIFKPGVPAFTVAQPERPLEVLRERAQELKCPLYLCPELDDFEEGCRALELGLAGAHQRSNAALALQLARMWLQRRGCQGVGELKEVPPGTELLGRPVPLAPPFQLTDAMIQGLRDTEWLGRTQVLCHGPVTWYLDGAHTTSSIQACVRWFRQAALNQDKPHDGSEVRVLLFNATGDRDTAALLKLLVPCHFDYAVFCPNFTEVSVTNNADQQNFNVTLENSLTRCLENQRTWTRLLEEKVGQDPWLPSPLRAGGLLQPAPTRGSLLLVPPAPRPLNSPALVFPCLAQALRWVAQGRDPQLAAPAASGAHPHPAASSGAVLLREAAAVRVLVTGSLHLVGGVLRLLDPALSQ
;
A
#
# COMPACT_ATOMS: atom_id res chain seq x y z
N SER A 1 -0.81 -1.46 -13.70
CA SER A 1 -0.96 -1.36 -12.23
C SER A 1 -2.11 -0.44 -11.85
N SER A 2 -2.67 -0.59 -10.67
CA SER A 2 -3.81 0.21 -10.19
C SER A 2 -3.76 0.34 -8.67
N PRO A 3 -3.94 1.57 -8.12
CA PRO A 3 -3.95 2.85 -8.80
C PRO A 3 -2.53 3.33 -9.19
N HIS A 4 -2.43 4.47 -9.87
CA HIS A 4 -1.15 5.17 -10.04
C HIS A 4 -0.80 6.00 -8.80
N LEU A 5 0.46 6.34 -8.62
CA LEU A 5 0.93 7.18 -7.52
C LEU A 5 0.89 8.67 -7.90
N VAL A 6 1.54 9.04 -8.99
CA VAL A 6 1.73 10.42 -9.43
C VAL A 6 1.05 10.69 -10.77
N GLN A 7 1.26 9.83 -11.77
CA GLN A 7 0.77 10.03 -13.13
C GLN A 7 0.02 8.81 -13.67
N VAL A 8 -1.05 9.05 -14.41
CA VAL A 8 -1.89 7.99 -15.00
C VAL A 8 -1.11 7.02 -15.89
N ARG A 9 -0.05 7.49 -16.56
CA ARG A 9 0.80 6.66 -17.44
C ARG A 9 1.52 5.53 -16.72
N GLU A 10 1.68 5.62 -15.39
CA GLU A 10 2.24 4.55 -14.54
C GLU A 10 1.40 3.26 -14.58
N ARG A 11 0.13 3.36 -14.94
CA ARG A 11 -0.75 2.20 -15.07
C ARG A 11 -0.38 1.29 -16.23
N ILE A 12 0.37 1.81 -17.22
CA ILE A 12 0.87 1.07 -18.38
C ILE A 12 2.40 1.18 -18.38
N ARG A 13 3.05 0.05 -18.09
CA ARG A 13 4.51 -0.03 -18.00
C ARG A 13 5.06 -1.00 -19.04
N ILE A 14 6.22 -0.68 -19.60
CA ILE A 14 7.01 -1.57 -20.45
C ILE A 14 8.40 -1.71 -19.82
N ASN A 15 8.88 -2.93 -19.65
CA ASN A 15 10.13 -3.24 -18.96
C ASN A 15 10.24 -2.58 -17.57
N GLY A 16 9.13 -2.59 -16.82
CA GLY A 16 9.07 -2.03 -15.46
C GLY A 16 8.93 -0.50 -15.39
N GLN A 17 9.09 0.23 -16.50
CA GLN A 17 9.02 1.69 -16.55
C GLN A 17 7.67 2.18 -17.10
N PRO A 18 7.09 3.27 -16.55
CA PRO A 18 5.92 3.91 -17.16
C PRO A 18 6.21 4.29 -18.61
N ILE A 19 5.24 4.10 -19.51
CA ILE A 19 5.39 4.60 -20.87
C ILE A 19 5.58 6.12 -20.90
N SER A 20 6.29 6.66 -21.91
CA SER A 20 6.54 8.09 -22.02
C SER A 20 5.25 8.90 -22.18
N LYS A 21 5.28 10.18 -21.84
CA LYS A 21 4.13 11.09 -22.02
C LYS A 21 3.67 11.14 -23.47
N ASP A 22 4.63 11.18 -24.40
CA ASP A 22 4.34 11.23 -25.85
C ASP A 22 3.68 9.92 -26.31
N LEU A 23 4.19 8.77 -25.86
CA LEU A 23 3.62 7.47 -26.18
C LEU A 23 2.22 7.32 -25.59
N PHE A 24 2.01 7.77 -24.35
CA PHE A 24 0.70 7.78 -23.72
C PHE A 24 -0.28 8.66 -24.50
N SER A 25 0.09 9.88 -24.85
CA SER A 25 -0.75 10.80 -25.61
C SER A 25 -1.08 10.27 -27.01
N LYS A 26 -0.08 9.72 -27.70
CA LYS A 26 -0.27 9.09 -29.02
C LYS A 26 -1.33 8.00 -28.99
N TYR A 27 -1.20 7.03 -28.06
CA TYR A 27 -2.14 5.92 -27.98
C TYR A 27 -3.48 6.31 -27.38
N PHE A 28 -3.52 7.29 -26.49
CA PHE A 28 -4.76 7.84 -25.97
C PHE A 28 -5.64 8.38 -27.11
N TRP A 29 -5.12 9.28 -27.92
CA TRP A 29 -5.86 9.87 -29.02
C TRP A 29 -6.20 8.87 -30.14
N LEU A 30 -5.30 7.91 -30.40
CA LEU A 30 -5.55 6.88 -31.38
C LEU A 30 -6.74 6.00 -30.98
N VAL A 31 -6.75 5.53 -29.72
CA VAL A 31 -7.84 4.71 -29.18
C VAL A 31 -9.13 5.51 -29.04
N TYR A 32 -9.04 6.75 -28.53
CA TYR A 32 -10.18 7.64 -28.39
C TYR A 32 -10.88 7.87 -29.75
N ASN A 33 -10.13 8.30 -30.75
CA ASN A 33 -10.66 8.60 -32.08
C ASN A 33 -11.25 7.35 -32.75
N ARG A 34 -10.67 6.17 -32.52
CA ARG A 34 -11.20 4.91 -33.06
C ARG A 34 -12.54 4.56 -32.40
N LEU A 35 -12.62 4.63 -31.08
CA LEU A 35 -13.84 4.38 -30.33
C LEU A 35 -14.94 5.38 -30.70
N GLU A 36 -14.61 6.66 -30.82
CA GLU A 36 -15.56 7.71 -31.22
C GLU A 36 -16.13 7.46 -32.61
N LYS A 37 -15.31 7.06 -33.59
CA LYS A 37 -15.75 6.74 -34.95
C LYS A 37 -16.62 5.49 -35.06
N THR A 38 -16.40 4.53 -34.17
CA THR A 38 -17.14 3.24 -34.19
C THR A 38 -18.32 3.23 -33.22
N ARG A 39 -18.53 4.32 -32.49
CA ARG A 39 -19.62 4.49 -31.54
C ARG A 39 -20.95 4.55 -32.28
N ASP A 40 -21.93 3.78 -31.80
CA ASP A 40 -23.32 3.95 -32.20
C ASP A 40 -23.89 5.20 -31.53
N PRO A 41 -24.27 6.24 -32.27
CA PRO A 41 -24.78 7.48 -31.69
C PRO A 41 -26.05 7.30 -30.85
N ALA A 42 -26.80 6.24 -31.09
CA ALA A 42 -28.08 6.00 -30.45
C ALA A 42 -27.97 5.28 -29.09
N HIS A 43 -26.92 4.48 -28.87
CA HIS A 43 -26.90 3.52 -27.78
C HIS A 43 -25.57 3.42 -26.99
N ALA A 44 -24.47 4.02 -27.44
CA ALA A 44 -23.17 3.82 -26.83
C ALA A 44 -22.55 5.13 -26.31
N SER A 45 -22.24 5.19 -25.03
CA SER A 45 -21.33 6.17 -24.43
C SER A 45 -19.88 5.72 -24.56
N MET A 46 -18.92 6.64 -24.46
CA MET A 46 -17.52 6.30 -24.35
C MET A 46 -17.30 5.38 -23.13
N PRO A 47 -16.37 4.40 -23.21
CA PRO A 47 -16.07 3.54 -22.09
C PRO A 47 -15.68 4.35 -20.85
N ALA A 48 -16.13 3.91 -19.68
CA ALA A 48 -15.70 4.49 -18.41
C ALA A 48 -14.18 4.40 -18.25
N TYR A 49 -13.62 5.30 -17.46
CA TYR A 49 -12.18 5.54 -17.31
C TYR A 49 -11.31 4.27 -17.24
N PHE A 50 -11.62 3.33 -16.35
CA PHE A 50 -10.80 2.13 -16.19
C PHE A 50 -10.90 1.19 -17.40
N ARG A 51 -12.09 1.06 -17.99
CA ARG A 51 -12.30 0.28 -19.20
C ARG A 51 -11.55 0.87 -20.41
N PHE A 52 -11.57 2.19 -20.55
CA PHE A 52 -10.80 2.89 -21.57
C PHE A 52 -9.30 2.62 -21.43
N LEU A 53 -8.75 2.77 -20.23
CA LEU A 53 -7.34 2.48 -19.97
C LEU A 53 -6.97 1.02 -20.20
N THR A 54 -7.88 0.08 -19.94
CA THR A 54 -7.66 -1.35 -20.21
C THR A 54 -7.57 -1.61 -21.72
N ILE A 55 -8.48 -1.02 -22.50
CA ILE A 55 -8.44 -1.12 -23.99
C ILE A 55 -7.13 -0.52 -24.51
N MET A 56 -6.77 0.65 -24.02
CA MET A 56 -5.53 1.34 -24.38
C MET A 56 -4.31 0.49 -24.01
N ALA A 57 -4.26 -0.11 -22.82
CA ALA A 57 -3.14 -0.95 -22.39
C ALA A 57 -2.93 -2.14 -23.33
N PHE A 58 -3.98 -2.88 -23.68
CA PHE A 58 -3.88 -3.97 -24.65
C PHE A 58 -3.43 -3.49 -26.02
N HIS A 59 -3.92 -2.34 -26.48
CA HIS A 59 -3.49 -1.75 -27.73
C HIS A 59 -2.01 -1.40 -27.71
N VAL A 60 -1.52 -0.76 -26.64
CA VAL A 60 -0.09 -0.46 -26.42
C VAL A 60 0.74 -1.72 -26.49
N PHE A 61 0.39 -2.77 -25.73
CA PHE A 61 1.16 -4.02 -25.67
C PHE A 61 1.25 -4.71 -27.03
N LEU A 62 0.17 -4.69 -27.80
CA LEU A 62 0.15 -5.25 -29.16
C LEU A 62 1.04 -4.44 -30.12
N GLN A 63 0.98 -3.11 -30.08
CA GLN A 63 1.75 -2.23 -30.97
C GLN A 63 3.23 -2.23 -30.63
N GLU A 64 3.56 -2.22 -29.34
CA GLU A 64 4.95 -2.24 -28.85
C GLU A 64 5.53 -3.66 -28.82
N LYS A 65 4.76 -4.69 -29.26
CA LYS A 65 5.18 -6.09 -29.44
C LYS A 65 5.85 -6.66 -28.18
N VAL A 66 5.23 -6.46 -27.02
CA VAL A 66 5.76 -7.02 -25.78
C VAL A 66 5.74 -8.55 -25.78
N ASP A 67 6.77 -9.19 -25.25
CA ASP A 67 6.87 -10.66 -25.18
C ASP A 67 5.94 -11.26 -24.13
N LEU A 68 5.66 -10.51 -23.06
CA LEU A 68 4.85 -10.90 -21.92
C LEU A 68 4.03 -9.72 -21.45
N ALA A 69 2.73 -9.92 -21.22
CA ALA A 69 1.88 -8.96 -20.52
C ALA A 69 1.52 -9.49 -19.11
N VAL A 70 1.90 -8.75 -18.08
CA VAL A 70 1.45 -8.98 -16.70
C VAL A 70 0.28 -8.05 -16.43
N VAL A 71 -0.92 -8.60 -16.32
CA VAL A 71 -2.17 -7.84 -16.20
C VAL A 71 -2.71 -7.97 -14.79
N GLU A 72 -2.73 -6.85 -14.07
CA GLU A 72 -3.34 -6.74 -12.75
C GLU A 72 -4.83 -6.43 -12.90
N VAL A 73 -5.67 -7.21 -12.20
CA VAL A 73 -7.12 -6.98 -12.10
C VAL A 73 -7.39 -5.67 -11.36
N GLY A 74 -8.32 -4.87 -11.85
CA GLY A 74 -8.69 -3.61 -11.21
C GLY A 74 -9.48 -3.81 -9.92
N ILE A 75 -10.62 -4.51 -10.02
CA ILE A 75 -11.49 -4.81 -8.87
C ILE A 75 -12.10 -6.21 -9.04
N GLY A 76 -11.97 -7.06 -8.02
CA GLY A 76 -12.56 -8.40 -7.99
C GLY A 76 -11.89 -9.36 -8.96
N GLY A 77 -12.50 -9.64 -10.07
CA GLY A 77 -12.00 -10.57 -11.11
C GLY A 77 -13.07 -10.97 -12.10
N THR A 78 -14.14 -11.61 -11.64
CA THR A 78 -15.21 -12.16 -12.50
C THR A 78 -15.73 -11.15 -13.52
N TYR A 79 -16.03 -9.94 -13.09
CA TYR A 79 -16.65 -8.88 -13.91
C TYR A 79 -15.66 -7.76 -14.28
N ASP A 80 -14.39 -7.93 -13.95
CA ASP A 80 -13.37 -6.95 -14.30
C ASP A 80 -13.13 -6.93 -15.81
N CYS A 81 -12.91 -5.74 -16.38
CA CYS A 81 -12.71 -5.62 -17.82
C CYS A 81 -11.41 -6.28 -18.32
N THR A 82 -10.43 -6.53 -17.43
CA THR A 82 -9.23 -7.29 -17.76
C THR A 82 -9.51 -8.79 -17.97
N ASN A 83 -10.65 -9.28 -17.47
CA ASN A 83 -11.03 -10.69 -17.58
C ASN A 83 -11.50 -11.11 -19.00
N ILE A 84 -11.37 -10.21 -19.97
CA ILE A 84 -11.57 -10.49 -21.39
C ILE A 84 -10.54 -11.49 -21.96
N ILE A 85 -9.41 -11.66 -21.29
CA ILE A 85 -8.35 -12.59 -21.68
C ILE A 85 -8.89 -14.03 -21.58
N ARG A 86 -9.00 -14.70 -22.71
CA ARG A 86 -9.61 -16.05 -22.78
C ARG A 86 -8.67 -17.16 -22.35
N SER A 87 -7.38 -17.04 -22.67
CA SER A 87 -6.37 -18.07 -22.41
C SER A 87 -5.05 -17.40 -21.98
N PRO A 88 -4.95 -16.97 -20.70
CA PRO A 88 -3.68 -16.51 -20.16
C PRO A 88 -2.71 -17.70 -20.03
N VAL A 89 -1.42 -17.44 -19.89
CA VAL A 89 -0.42 -18.49 -19.62
C VAL A 89 -0.62 -19.09 -18.24
N VAL A 90 -0.93 -18.22 -17.26
CA VAL A 90 -1.09 -18.58 -15.86
C VAL A 90 -1.94 -17.52 -15.17
N CYS A 91 -2.65 -17.91 -14.10
CA CYS A 91 -3.38 -17.01 -13.22
C CYS A 91 -2.76 -17.01 -11.82
N GLY A 92 -2.83 -15.87 -11.11
CA GLY A 92 -2.35 -15.74 -9.74
C GLY A 92 -3.34 -15.01 -8.85
N VAL A 93 -3.53 -15.50 -7.63
CA VAL A 93 -4.32 -14.85 -6.58
C VAL A 93 -3.43 -14.65 -5.35
N SER A 94 -3.11 -13.40 -5.06
CA SER A 94 -2.34 -13.02 -3.86
C SER A 94 -3.21 -13.11 -2.59
N SER A 95 -2.65 -12.69 -1.45
CA SER A 95 -3.39 -12.69 -0.16
C SER A 95 -4.72 -11.95 -0.29
N LEU A 96 -5.79 -12.59 0.17
CA LEU A 96 -7.12 -12.01 0.20
C LEU A 96 -7.25 -11.02 1.36
N GLY A 97 -8.07 -10.00 1.18
CA GLY A 97 -8.39 -9.01 2.19
C GLY A 97 -9.75 -8.38 1.92
N ILE A 98 -10.42 -7.93 2.96
CA ILE A 98 -11.71 -7.23 2.84
C ILE A 98 -11.45 -5.82 2.34
N ASP A 99 -11.89 -5.53 1.13
CA ASP A 99 -11.90 -4.21 0.51
C ASP A 99 -13.02 -4.14 -0.54
N HIS A 100 -13.42 -2.94 -0.95
CA HIS A 100 -14.47 -2.72 -1.95
C HIS A 100 -15.78 -3.45 -1.63
N THR A 101 -16.19 -3.47 -0.37
CA THR A 101 -17.31 -4.28 0.13
C THR A 101 -18.64 -3.95 -0.53
N SER A 102 -18.84 -2.70 -0.98
CA SER A 102 -20.02 -2.28 -1.74
C SER A 102 -20.14 -2.94 -3.13
N ILE A 103 -19.02 -3.47 -3.67
CA ILE A 103 -18.98 -4.09 -5.01
C ILE A 103 -18.76 -5.60 -4.91
N LEU A 104 -17.82 -6.03 -4.06
CA LEU A 104 -17.38 -7.42 -3.98
C LEU A 104 -18.10 -8.25 -2.93
N GLY A 105 -18.84 -7.58 -2.03
CA GLY A 105 -19.44 -8.18 -0.85
C GLY A 105 -18.55 -8.02 0.40
N ASP A 106 -19.13 -8.30 1.53
CA ASP A 106 -18.66 -7.99 2.87
C ASP A 106 -17.94 -9.16 3.57
N THR A 107 -17.80 -10.29 2.88
CA THR A 107 -17.10 -11.47 3.41
C THR A 107 -15.92 -11.89 2.54
N MET A 108 -14.94 -12.55 3.15
CA MET A 108 -13.77 -13.06 2.45
C MET A 108 -14.14 -14.13 1.40
N GLU A 109 -15.19 -14.90 1.63
CA GLU A 109 -15.71 -15.91 0.72
C GLU A 109 -16.26 -15.29 -0.56
N LYS A 110 -17.06 -14.21 -0.45
CA LYS A 110 -17.57 -13.46 -1.60
C LYS A 110 -16.42 -12.86 -2.42
N ILE A 111 -15.43 -12.31 -1.73
CA ILE A 111 -14.23 -11.74 -2.37
C ILE A 111 -13.42 -12.84 -3.07
N ALA A 112 -13.22 -14.01 -2.43
CA ALA A 112 -12.56 -15.17 -3.01
C ALA A 112 -13.27 -15.64 -4.30
N TRP A 113 -14.60 -15.72 -4.27
CA TRP A 113 -15.41 -16.08 -5.44
C TRP A 113 -15.19 -15.11 -6.61
N GLN A 114 -15.22 -13.81 -6.33
CA GLN A 114 -14.96 -12.79 -7.34
C GLN A 114 -13.56 -12.90 -7.94
N LYS A 115 -12.54 -13.10 -7.10
CA LYS A 115 -11.14 -13.21 -7.55
C LYS A 115 -10.88 -14.50 -8.32
N GLY A 116 -11.46 -15.62 -7.90
CA GLY A 116 -11.40 -16.90 -8.60
C GLY A 116 -12.05 -16.88 -10.00
N GLY A 117 -12.86 -15.86 -10.30
CA GLY A 117 -13.48 -15.69 -11.63
C GLY A 117 -12.52 -15.40 -12.78
N ILE A 118 -11.23 -15.17 -12.50
CA ILE A 118 -10.19 -15.04 -13.54
C ILE A 118 -9.66 -16.41 -14.01
N PHE A 119 -9.97 -17.49 -13.32
CA PHE A 119 -9.53 -18.83 -13.68
C PHE A 119 -10.08 -19.24 -15.05
N LYS A 120 -9.31 -20.03 -15.79
CA LYS A 120 -9.67 -20.47 -17.15
C LYS A 120 -9.45 -21.96 -17.32
N PRO A 121 -10.25 -22.62 -18.14
CA PRO A 121 -10.15 -24.07 -18.37
C PRO A 121 -8.74 -24.47 -18.84
N GLY A 122 -8.13 -25.43 -18.14
CA GLY A 122 -6.81 -25.96 -18.47
C GLY A 122 -5.63 -25.01 -18.21
N VAL A 123 -5.88 -23.78 -17.73
CA VAL A 123 -4.82 -22.83 -17.40
C VAL A 123 -4.46 -22.96 -15.92
N PRO A 124 -3.19 -23.22 -15.56
CA PRO A 124 -2.79 -23.33 -14.16
C PRO A 124 -2.98 -22.01 -13.42
N ALA A 125 -3.43 -22.11 -12.18
CA ALA A 125 -3.56 -20.99 -11.27
C ALA A 125 -2.81 -21.26 -9.96
N PHE A 126 -2.26 -20.21 -9.38
CA PHE A 126 -1.54 -20.27 -8.11
C PHE A 126 -2.15 -19.30 -7.10
N THR A 127 -2.19 -19.71 -5.86
CA THR A 127 -2.54 -18.83 -4.74
C THR A 127 -1.54 -19.00 -3.60
N VAL A 128 -1.33 -17.95 -2.82
CA VAL A 128 -0.58 -18.01 -1.56
C VAL A 128 -1.45 -18.62 -0.46
N ALA A 129 -0.89 -18.85 0.73
CA ALA A 129 -1.65 -19.28 1.89
C ALA A 129 -2.84 -18.34 2.15
N GLN A 130 -4.02 -18.91 2.31
CA GLN A 130 -5.29 -18.21 2.57
C GLN A 130 -5.96 -18.81 3.81
N PRO A 131 -6.87 -18.10 4.47
CA PRO A 131 -7.75 -18.72 5.45
C PRO A 131 -8.54 -19.88 4.85
N GLU A 132 -8.90 -20.87 5.66
CA GLU A 132 -9.48 -22.13 5.20
C GLU A 132 -10.71 -21.95 4.29
N ARG A 133 -11.74 -21.23 4.74
CA ARG A 133 -12.97 -21.04 3.96
C ARG A 133 -12.78 -20.28 2.64
N PRO A 134 -12.08 -19.14 2.59
CA PRO A 134 -11.74 -18.51 1.33
C PRO A 134 -10.95 -19.38 0.37
N LEU A 135 -10.04 -20.23 0.89
CA LEU A 135 -9.31 -21.21 0.07
C LEU A 135 -10.24 -22.27 -0.53
N GLU A 136 -11.21 -22.75 0.25
CA GLU A 136 -12.24 -23.68 -0.26
C GLU A 136 -13.04 -23.05 -1.41
N VAL A 137 -13.47 -21.80 -1.26
CA VAL A 137 -14.17 -21.08 -2.33
C VAL A 137 -13.33 -20.96 -3.60
N LEU A 138 -12.02 -20.64 -3.46
CA LEU A 138 -11.11 -20.63 -4.61
C LEU A 138 -11.00 -22.01 -5.26
N ARG A 139 -10.93 -23.07 -4.46
CA ARG A 139 -10.89 -24.47 -4.94
C ARG A 139 -12.16 -24.83 -5.71
N GLU A 140 -13.34 -24.58 -5.14
CA GLU A 140 -14.64 -24.82 -5.80
C GLU A 140 -14.73 -24.04 -7.12
N ARG A 141 -14.31 -22.77 -7.11
CA ARG A 141 -14.31 -21.94 -8.30
C ARG A 141 -13.36 -22.47 -9.39
N ALA A 142 -12.20 -22.99 -8.99
CA ALA A 142 -11.25 -23.63 -9.90
C ALA A 142 -11.84 -24.93 -10.51
N GLN A 143 -12.55 -25.73 -9.73
CA GLN A 143 -13.24 -26.93 -10.20
C GLN A 143 -14.34 -26.60 -11.20
N GLU A 144 -15.22 -25.63 -10.89
CA GLU A 144 -16.28 -25.16 -11.80
C GLU A 144 -15.71 -24.73 -13.16
N LEU A 145 -14.59 -24.02 -13.13
CA LEU A 145 -13.94 -23.48 -14.32
C LEU A 145 -12.91 -24.44 -14.95
N LYS A 146 -12.78 -25.66 -14.40
CA LYS A 146 -11.82 -26.69 -14.87
C LYS A 146 -10.39 -26.17 -14.92
N CYS A 147 -9.99 -25.39 -13.91
CA CYS A 147 -8.68 -24.77 -13.78
C CYS A 147 -7.84 -25.56 -12.76
N PRO A 148 -6.63 -26.02 -13.08
CA PRO A 148 -5.71 -26.59 -12.10
C PRO A 148 -5.25 -25.50 -11.12
N LEU A 149 -5.62 -25.61 -9.84
CA LEU A 149 -5.24 -24.67 -8.79
C LEU A 149 -4.17 -25.28 -7.88
N TYR A 150 -3.14 -24.50 -7.60
CA TYR A 150 -2.02 -24.88 -6.72
C TYR A 150 -1.81 -23.83 -5.61
N LEU A 151 -1.40 -24.32 -4.44
CA LEU A 151 -0.89 -23.48 -3.36
C LEU A 151 0.60 -23.22 -3.58
N CYS A 152 1.05 -21.98 -3.43
CA CYS A 152 2.48 -21.66 -3.47
C CYS A 152 3.20 -22.21 -2.24
N PRO A 153 4.40 -22.75 -2.38
CA PRO A 153 5.28 -23.05 -1.24
C PRO A 153 5.73 -21.72 -0.59
N GLU A 154 6.25 -21.81 0.62
CA GLU A 154 6.89 -20.67 1.27
C GLU A 154 8.16 -20.27 0.51
N LEU A 155 8.58 -19.00 0.61
CA LEU A 155 9.79 -18.55 -0.09
C LEU A 155 11.04 -19.29 0.42
N ASP A 156 11.05 -19.68 1.69
CA ASP A 156 12.14 -20.41 2.31
C ASP A 156 12.36 -21.80 1.69
N ASP A 157 11.32 -22.40 1.12
CA ASP A 157 11.39 -23.69 0.42
C ASP A 157 12.21 -23.61 -0.90
N PHE A 158 12.44 -22.42 -1.42
CA PHE A 158 13.29 -22.18 -2.61
C PHE A 158 14.75 -21.91 -2.27
N GLU A 159 15.09 -21.79 -0.99
CA GLU A 159 16.43 -21.50 -0.53
C GLU A 159 17.27 -22.80 -0.49
N GLU A 160 18.17 -22.95 -1.45
CA GLU A 160 19.16 -24.05 -1.46
C GLU A 160 20.39 -23.67 -0.66
N GLY A 161 20.65 -24.40 0.42
CA GLY A 161 21.79 -24.13 1.32
C GLY A 161 21.54 -22.86 2.16
N CYS A 162 22.38 -22.55 3.10
CA CYS A 162 22.20 -21.49 4.11
C CYS A 162 22.11 -20.02 3.59
N ARG A 163 21.69 -19.78 2.35
CA ARG A 163 21.63 -18.45 1.78
C ARG A 163 20.19 -17.97 1.68
N ALA A 164 19.79 -17.10 2.62
CA ALA A 164 18.48 -16.44 2.57
C ALA A 164 18.33 -15.57 1.31
N LEU A 165 17.17 -15.63 0.66
CA LEU A 165 16.85 -14.78 -0.49
C LEU A 165 16.59 -13.34 -0.03
N GLU A 166 17.35 -12.43 -0.58
CA GLU A 166 17.16 -10.99 -0.39
C GLU A 166 16.08 -10.47 -1.32
N LEU A 167 15.14 -9.70 -0.78
CA LEU A 167 14.09 -9.04 -1.53
C LEU A 167 14.33 -7.54 -1.57
N GLY A 168 14.18 -6.92 -2.73
CA GLY A 168 14.21 -5.46 -2.87
C GLY A 168 13.05 -4.75 -2.17
N LEU A 169 11.95 -5.49 -1.93
CA LEU A 169 10.79 -4.99 -1.19
C LEU A 169 10.80 -5.52 0.24
N ALA A 170 10.80 -4.62 1.21
CA ALA A 170 10.77 -4.97 2.62
C ALA A 170 9.38 -5.44 3.09
N GLY A 171 9.35 -6.20 4.20
CA GLY A 171 8.12 -6.67 4.84
C GLY A 171 7.83 -8.15 4.63
N ALA A 172 7.40 -8.84 5.69
CA ALA A 172 7.16 -10.29 5.67
C ALA A 172 6.16 -10.74 4.60
N HIS A 173 5.13 -9.91 4.31
CA HIS A 173 4.14 -10.19 3.27
C HIS A 173 4.72 -10.22 1.85
N GLN A 174 5.87 -9.61 1.62
CA GLN A 174 6.55 -9.65 0.32
C GLN A 174 7.16 -11.02 0.03
N ARG A 175 7.44 -11.82 1.06
CA ARG A 175 7.90 -13.21 0.86
C ARG A 175 6.84 -14.06 0.17
N SER A 176 5.58 -13.96 0.57
CA SER A 176 4.47 -14.64 -0.10
C SER A 176 4.24 -14.13 -1.53
N ASN A 177 4.36 -12.80 -1.74
CA ASN A 177 4.26 -12.22 -3.08
C ASN A 177 5.39 -12.70 -4.00
N ALA A 178 6.62 -12.81 -3.49
CA ALA A 178 7.77 -13.32 -4.23
C ALA A 178 7.58 -14.79 -4.61
N ALA A 179 7.13 -15.63 -3.68
CA ALA A 179 6.83 -17.04 -3.95
C ALA A 179 5.78 -17.20 -5.08
N LEU A 180 4.71 -16.39 -5.05
CA LEU A 180 3.72 -16.36 -6.12
C LEU A 180 4.37 -15.91 -7.44
N ALA A 181 5.13 -14.82 -7.45
CA ALA A 181 5.79 -14.31 -8.65
C ALA A 181 6.71 -15.35 -9.29
N LEU A 182 7.47 -16.12 -8.48
CA LEU A 182 8.32 -17.20 -8.95
C LEU A 182 7.53 -18.30 -9.66
N GLN A 183 6.40 -18.75 -9.11
CA GLN A 183 5.55 -19.76 -9.74
C GLN A 183 4.94 -19.25 -11.05
N LEU A 184 4.50 -17.99 -11.10
CA LEU A 184 3.97 -17.37 -12.32
C LEU A 184 5.06 -17.25 -13.38
N ALA A 185 6.26 -16.80 -13.04
CA ALA A 185 7.40 -16.69 -13.94
C ALA A 185 7.82 -18.07 -14.49
N ARG A 186 7.86 -19.10 -13.63
CA ARG A 186 8.12 -20.48 -14.02
C ARG A 186 7.21 -20.94 -15.14
N MET A 187 5.90 -20.73 -15.02
CA MET A 187 4.93 -21.16 -16.03
C MET A 187 5.16 -20.47 -17.38
N TRP A 188 5.49 -19.17 -17.36
CA TRP A 188 5.82 -18.45 -18.58
C TRP A 188 7.12 -18.96 -19.22
N LEU A 189 8.18 -19.19 -18.42
CA LEU A 189 9.45 -19.71 -18.91
C LEU A 189 9.30 -21.12 -19.51
N GLN A 190 8.51 -21.99 -18.89
CA GLN A 190 8.17 -23.30 -19.45
C GLN A 190 7.45 -23.16 -20.79
N ARG A 191 6.49 -22.24 -20.90
CA ARG A 191 5.78 -21.96 -22.17
C ARG A 191 6.73 -21.48 -23.27
N ARG A 192 7.83 -20.81 -22.91
CA ARG A 192 8.89 -20.36 -23.84
C ARG A 192 9.92 -21.46 -24.16
N GLY A 193 9.78 -22.64 -23.61
CA GLY A 193 10.72 -23.74 -23.80
C GLY A 193 12.05 -23.59 -23.05
N CYS A 194 12.10 -22.72 -22.03
CA CYS A 194 13.31 -22.58 -21.20
C CYS A 194 13.51 -23.85 -20.36
N GLN A 195 14.69 -24.45 -20.48
CA GLN A 195 15.09 -25.62 -19.68
C GLN A 195 15.54 -25.20 -18.29
N GLY A 196 15.48 -26.11 -17.31
CA GLY A 196 16.04 -25.90 -15.97
C GLY A 196 15.07 -25.34 -14.92
N VAL A 197 13.85 -24.93 -15.28
CA VAL A 197 12.84 -24.44 -14.32
C VAL A 197 11.93 -25.54 -13.73
N GLY A 198 12.26 -26.81 -13.95
CA GLY A 198 11.50 -27.98 -13.47
C GLY A 198 10.09 -28.05 -14.02
N GLU A 199 9.58 -29.24 -14.30
CA GLU A 199 8.21 -29.41 -14.80
C GLU A 199 7.22 -29.44 -13.63
N LEU A 200 6.08 -28.75 -13.80
CA LEU A 200 4.94 -28.92 -12.93
C LEU A 200 4.31 -30.27 -13.32
N LYS A 201 4.26 -31.22 -12.40
CA LYS A 201 3.52 -32.46 -12.65
C LYS A 201 2.05 -32.09 -12.78
N GLU A 202 1.51 -32.26 -13.98
CA GLU A 202 0.10 -32.03 -14.24
C GLU A 202 -0.74 -32.97 -13.36
N VAL A 203 -1.72 -32.41 -12.67
CA VAL A 203 -2.80 -33.21 -12.08
C VAL A 203 -3.64 -33.70 -13.26
N PRO A 204 -3.80 -35.02 -13.47
CA PRO A 204 -4.53 -35.53 -14.64
C PRO A 204 -5.92 -34.89 -14.75
N PRO A 205 -6.35 -34.44 -15.93
CA PRO A 205 -7.68 -33.90 -16.13
C PRO A 205 -8.70 -34.99 -15.82
N GLY A 206 -9.59 -34.72 -14.86
CA GLY A 206 -10.62 -35.66 -14.42
C GLY A 206 -10.40 -36.29 -13.05
N THR A 207 -9.33 -35.94 -12.33
CA THR A 207 -9.21 -36.27 -10.91
C THR A 207 -10.25 -35.43 -10.15
N GLU A 208 -11.34 -36.06 -9.72
CA GLU A 208 -12.32 -35.41 -8.82
C GLU A 208 -11.60 -34.98 -7.54
N LEU A 209 -11.38 -33.68 -7.41
CA LEU A 209 -10.76 -33.06 -6.22
C LEU A 209 -11.78 -32.83 -5.08
N LEU A 210 -12.99 -33.40 -5.20
CA LEU A 210 -14.02 -33.35 -4.18
C LEU A 210 -13.44 -33.85 -2.85
N GLY A 211 -13.29 -32.94 -1.88
CA GLY A 211 -12.79 -33.25 -0.54
C GLY A 211 -11.26 -33.37 -0.40
N ARG A 212 -10.46 -33.17 -1.45
CA ARG A 212 -8.99 -33.12 -1.35
C ARG A 212 -8.48 -31.69 -1.13
N PRO A 213 -7.41 -31.49 -0.34
CA PRO A 213 -6.79 -30.18 -0.19
C PRO A 213 -6.21 -29.68 -1.52
N VAL A 214 -6.12 -28.34 -1.68
CA VAL A 214 -5.42 -27.74 -2.83
C VAL A 214 -3.97 -28.22 -2.81
N PRO A 215 -3.46 -28.80 -3.92
CA PRO A 215 -2.12 -29.35 -3.98
C PRO A 215 -1.07 -28.24 -3.83
N LEU A 216 -0.02 -28.52 -3.06
CA LEU A 216 1.15 -27.65 -2.95
C LEU A 216 1.99 -27.75 -4.23
N ALA A 217 2.31 -26.60 -4.84
CA ALA A 217 3.24 -26.56 -5.95
C ALA A 217 4.66 -26.88 -5.44
N PRO A 218 5.45 -27.69 -6.17
CA PRO A 218 6.80 -27.97 -5.77
C PRO A 218 7.68 -26.70 -5.89
N PRO A 219 8.61 -26.45 -4.96
CA PRO A 219 9.67 -25.51 -5.18
C PRO A 219 10.55 -25.98 -6.36
N PHE A 220 11.36 -25.09 -6.90
CA PHE A 220 12.28 -25.39 -8.00
C PHE A 220 13.54 -24.57 -7.85
N GLN A 221 14.61 -25.01 -8.51
CA GLN A 221 15.89 -24.31 -8.47
C GLN A 221 15.79 -22.95 -9.15
N LEU A 222 16.15 -21.88 -8.44
CA LEU A 222 16.09 -20.52 -8.96
C LEU A 222 17.30 -20.25 -9.86
N THR A 223 17.07 -19.54 -10.95
CA THR A 223 18.15 -19.00 -11.78
C THR A 223 18.73 -17.73 -11.16
N ASP A 224 19.98 -17.40 -11.47
CA ASP A 224 20.59 -16.13 -11.02
C ASP A 224 19.77 -14.91 -11.43
N ALA A 225 19.14 -14.94 -12.61
CA ALA A 225 18.27 -13.88 -13.09
C ALA A 225 17.00 -13.71 -12.21
N MET A 226 16.42 -14.80 -11.70
CA MET A 226 15.28 -14.74 -10.78
C MET A 226 15.71 -14.16 -9.42
N ILE A 227 16.84 -14.60 -8.87
CA ILE A 227 17.39 -14.11 -7.61
C ILE A 227 17.69 -12.61 -7.73
N GLN A 228 18.35 -12.22 -8.82
CA GLN A 228 18.63 -10.81 -9.08
C GLN A 228 17.35 -10.00 -9.25
N GLY A 229 16.36 -10.51 -10.00
CA GLY A 229 15.08 -9.86 -10.19
C GLY A 229 14.32 -9.63 -8.87
N LEU A 230 14.35 -10.60 -7.94
CA LEU A 230 13.74 -10.44 -6.62
C LEU A 230 14.45 -9.36 -5.79
N ARG A 231 15.80 -9.34 -5.82
CA ARG A 231 16.61 -8.37 -5.09
C ARG A 231 16.48 -6.95 -5.66
N ASP A 232 16.45 -6.82 -6.97
CA ASP A 232 16.46 -5.52 -7.66
C ASP A 232 15.04 -4.97 -7.88
N THR A 233 13.98 -5.69 -7.42
CA THR A 233 12.61 -5.23 -7.53
C THR A 233 12.37 -4.03 -6.63
N GLU A 234 11.96 -2.91 -7.24
CA GLU A 234 11.51 -1.70 -6.57
C GLU A 234 10.05 -1.40 -6.89
N TRP A 235 9.30 -0.99 -5.89
CA TRP A 235 7.92 -0.54 -6.07
C TRP A 235 7.62 0.66 -5.19
N LEU A 236 7.56 1.82 -5.80
CA LEU A 236 7.34 3.08 -5.09
C LEU A 236 6.05 3.04 -4.26
N GLY A 237 6.12 3.60 -3.06
CA GLY A 237 4.98 3.69 -2.14
C GLY A 237 4.59 2.36 -1.48
N ARG A 238 5.46 1.35 -1.51
CA ARG A 238 5.32 0.10 -0.77
C ARG A 238 6.54 -0.11 0.11
N THR A 239 6.34 -0.09 1.42
CA THR A 239 7.40 -0.26 2.42
C THR A 239 8.69 0.50 2.08
N GLN A 240 8.55 1.69 1.51
CA GLN A 240 9.63 2.53 1.03
C GLN A 240 10.17 3.43 2.13
N VAL A 241 11.49 3.56 2.23
CA VAL A 241 12.16 4.46 3.18
C VAL A 241 12.99 5.48 2.40
N LEU A 242 12.76 6.78 2.70
CA LEU A 242 13.53 7.88 2.15
C LEU A 242 14.18 8.65 3.29
N CYS A 243 15.52 8.74 3.29
CA CYS A 243 16.29 9.43 4.30
C CYS A 243 16.74 10.79 3.76
N HIS A 244 16.19 11.87 4.31
CA HIS A 244 16.53 13.25 3.95
C HIS A 244 17.12 13.96 5.15
N GLY A 245 18.40 13.71 5.43
CA GLY A 245 19.07 14.24 6.62
C GLY A 245 18.42 13.71 7.91
N PRO A 246 18.00 14.60 8.82
CA PRO A 246 17.38 14.16 10.08
C PRO A 246 15.93 13.71 9.93
N VAL A 247 15.31 13.87 8.75
CA VAL A 247 13.94 13.45 8.47
C VAL A 247 13.95 12.16 7.67
N THR A 248 13.34 11.11 8.22
CA THR A 248 13.15 9.84 7.52
C THR A 248 11.66 9.62 7.24
N TRP A 249 11.34 9.44 5.97
CA TRP A 249 10.00 9.19 5.47
C TRP A 249 9.79 7.70 5.24
N TYR A 250 8.79 7.13 5.89
CA TYR A 250 8.34 5.76 5.72
C TYR A 250 7.02 5.78 4.94
N LEU A 251 7.03 5.27 3.72
CA LEU A 251 5.93 5.40 2.77
C LEU A 251 5.30 4.04 2.49
N ASP A 252 4.04 3.87 2.83
CA ASP A 252 3.29 2.66 2.49
C ASP A 252 1.80 2.98 2.26
N GLY A 253 1.29 2.61 1.10
CA GLY A 253 -0.09 2.86 0.70
C GLY A 253 -1.12 1.90 1.32
N ALA A 254 -0.83 1.30 2.46
CA ALA A 254 -1.75 0.43 3.19
C ALA A 254 -3.07 1.15 3.48
N HIS A 255 -4.20 0.44 3.28
CA HIS A 255 -5.53 1.03 3.39
C HIS A 255 -6.65 0.04 3.77
N THR A 256 -6.27 -1.20 4.09
CA THR A 256 -7.15 -2.23 4.65
C THR A 256 -6.63 -2.64 6.03
N THR A 257 -7.45 -3.29 6.84
CA THR A 257 -7.05 -3.76 8.17
C THR A 257 -5.79 -4.62 8.11
N SER A 258 -5.73 -5.60 7.20
CA SER A 258 -4.58 -6.48 7.03
C SER A 258 -3.33 -5.76 6.54
N SER A 259 -3.47 -4.85 5.56
CA SER A 259 -2.33 -4.10 5.03
C SER A 259 -1.81 -3.06 6.05
N ILE A 260 -2.66 -2.40 6.83
CA ILE A 260 -2.23 -1.52 7.93
C ILE A 260 -1.49 -2.32 9.01
N GLN A 261 -1.95 -3.53 9.36
CA GLN A 261 -1.22 -4.40 10.29
C GLN A 261 0.18 -4.76 9.76
N ALA A 262 0.30 -5.08 8.48
CA ALA A 262 1.59 -5.34 7.85
C ALA A 262 2.49 -4.09 7.85
N CYS A 263 1.94 -2.93 7.51
CA CYS A 263 2.61 -1.63 7.53
C CYS A 263 3.14 -1.29 8.93
N VAL A 264 2.32 -1.48 9.98
CA VAL A 264 2.70 -1.24 11.38
C VAL A 264 3.87 -2.13 11.80
N ARG A 265 3.80 -3.44 11.47
CA ARG A 265 4.91 -4.37 11.76
C ARG A 265 6.20 -3.93 11.09
N TRP A 266 6.14 -3.62 9.79
CA TRP A 266 7.26 -3.12 9.03
C TRP A 266 7.82 -1.80 9.60
N PHE A 267 6.98 -0.80 9.83
CA PHE A 267 7.41 0.50 10.36
C PHE A 267 8.13 0.35 11.71
N ARG A 268 7.55 -0.43 12.63
CA ARG A 268 8.16 -0.67 13.94
C ARG A 268 9.52 -1.34 13.82
N GLN A 269 9.66 -2.35 12.93
CA GLN A 269 10.92 -3.03 12.68
C GLN A 269 11.94 -2.11 12.00
N ALA A 270 11.55 -1.39 10.96
CA ALA A 270 12.42 -0.47 10.23
C ALA A 270 12.89 0.70 11.14
N ALA A 271 12.01 1.23 11.99
CA ALA A 271 12.37 2.28 12.94
C ALA A 271 13.30 1.79 14.05
N LEU A 272 13.23 0.51 14.45
CA LEU A 272 14.16 -0.08 15.43
C LEU A 272 15.55 -0.35 14.84
N ASN A 273 15.63 -0.65 13.56
CA ASN A 273 16.89 -0.98 12.87
C ASN A 273 17.70 0.26 12.44
N GLN A 274 17.16 1.47 12.61
CA GLN A 274 17.92 2.69 12.36
C GLN A 274 18.70 3.10 13.61
N ASP A 275 19.89 3.66 13.37
CA ASP A 275 20.74 4.21 14.43
C ASP A 275 19.93 5.22 15.26
N LYS A 276 19.88 4.99 16.57
CA LYS A 276 19.27 5.94 17.49
C LYS A 276 20.22 7.11 17.64
N PRO A 277 19.70 8.35 17.57
CA PRO A 277 20.53 9.53 17.84
C PRO A 277 21.12 9.42 19.25
N HIS A 278 22.39 9.83 19.40
CA HIS A 278 23.12 9.73 20.66
C HIS A 278 22.48 10.54 21.79
N ASP A 279 21.75 11.59 21.46
CA ASP A 279 21.03 12.45 22.43
C ASP A 279 19.60 11.97 22.74
N GLY A 280 19.12 10.92 22.06
CA GLY A 280 17.82 10.28 22.33
C GLY A 280 16.58 11.09 21.90
N SER A 281 16.73 12.25 21.26
CA SER A 281 15.60 13.08 20.84
C SER A 281 15.04 12.61 19.49
N GLU A 282 14.10 11.68 19.52
CA GLU A 282 13.36 11.18 18.36
C GLU A 282 11.90 11.63 18.42
N VAL A 283 11.41 12.21 17.33
CA VAL A 283 9.99 12.56 17.15
C VAL A 283 9.36 11.71 16.06
N ARG A 284 8.23 11.09 16.36
CA ARG A 284 7.45 10.27 15.43
C ARG A 284 6.20 11.00 14.98
N VAL A 285 5.99 11.05 13.69
CA VAL A 285 4.84 11.71 13.06
C VAL A 285 4.06 10.71 12.21
N LEU A 286 2.74 10.69 12.39
CA LEU A 286 1.82 10.02 11.48
C LEU A 286 1.29 11.05 10.49
N LEU A 287 1.41 10.78 9.19
CA LEU A 287 0.68 11.49 8.13
C LEU A 287 -0.32 10.51 7.51
N PHE A 288 -1.61 10.78 7.70
CA PHE A 288 -2.66 9.83 7.35
C PHE A 288 -3.82 10.48 6.59
N ASN A 289 -4.29 9.78 5.57
CA ASN A 289 -5.60 9.99 4.97
C ASN A 289 -6.09 8.68 4.35
N ALA A 290 -7.39 8.46 4.40
CA ALA A 290 -8.04 7.33 3.74
C ALA A 290 -9.15 7.83 2.83
N THR A 291 -9.38 7.15 1.71
CA THR A 291 -10.39 7.50 0.70
C THR A 291 -11.41 6.37 0.55
N GLY A 292 -12.60 6.68 0.03
CA GLY A 292 -13.69 5.72 -0.14
C GLY A 292 -14.45 5.42 1.15
N ASP A 293 -15.24 4.33 1.15
CA ASP A 293 -16.14 3.93 2.25
C ASP A 293 -15.41 3.00 3.24
N ARG A 294 -14.22 3.43 3.71
CA ARG A 294 -13.40 2.65 4.63
C ARG A 294 -13.70 3.02 6.08
N ASP A 295 -13.67 2.02 6.96
CA ASP A 295 -13.70 2.25 8.41
C ASP A 295 -12.37 2.82 8.88
N THR A 296 -12.23 4.15 8.81
CA THR A 296 -11.02 4.85 9.20
C THR A 296 -10.74 4.73 10.69
N ALA A 297 -11.76 4.54 11.54
CA ALA A 297 -11.57 4.35 12.96
C ALA A 297 -10.86 3.02 13.26
N ALA A 298 -11.26 1.94 12.58
CA ALA A 298 -10.58 0.65 12.69
C ALA A 298 -9.12 0.72 12.21
N LEU A 299 -8.85 1.45 11.11
CA LEU A 299 -7.49 1.64 10.61
C LEU A 299 -6.62 2.45 11.58
N LEU A 300 -7.12 3.58 12.07
CA LEU A 300 -6.41 4.45 13.01
C LEU A 300 -6.11 3.74 14.34
N LYS A 301 -7.04 2.91 14.83
CA LYS A 301 -6.84 2.09 16.04
C LYS A 301 -5.60 1.20 15.93
N LEU A 302 -5.32 0.64 14.76
CA LEU A 302 -4.14 -0.21 14.53
C LEU A 302 -2.83 0.58 14.55
N LEU A 303 -2.86 1.90 14.31
CA LEU A 303 -1.69 2.78 14.29
C LEU A 303 -1.32 3.32 15.68
N VAL A 304 -2.25 3.30 16.65
CA VAL A 304 -2.01 3.76 18.03
C VAL A 304 -0.78 3.12 18.70
N PRO A 305 -0.49 1.81 18.51
CA PRO A 305 0.70 1.17 19.12
C PRO A 305 2.06 1.66 18.58
N CYS A 306 2.09 2.49 17.53
CA CYS A 306 3.33 3.07 17.01
C CYS A 306 3.83 4.28 17.83
N HIS A 307 3.03 4.79 18.77
CA HIS A 307 3.36 5.89 19.68
C HIS A 307 3.86 7.15 18.97
N PHE A 308 3.02 7.68 18.08
CA PHE A 308 3.32 8.93 17.40
C PHE A 308 3.21 10.14 18.36
N ASP A 309 4.15 11.06 18.26
CA ASP A 309 4.14 12.33 18.98
C ASP A 309 3.17 13.34 18.33
N TYR A 310 2.99 13.22 17.00
CA TYR A 310 2.05 14.01 16.21
C TYR A 310 1.29 13.13 15.21
N ALA A 311 0.01 13.45 15.03
CA ALA A 311 -0.80 12.92 13.93
C ALA A 311 -1.25 14.07 13.04
N VAL A 312 -0.94 13.97 11.77
CA VAL A 312 -1.23 14.97 10.74
C VAL A 312 -2.21 14.39 9.74
N PHE A 313 -3.28 15.11 9.49
CA PHE A 313 -4.33 14.75 8.55
C PHE A 313 -4.41 15.82 7.46
N CYS A 314 -4.40 15.43 6.20
CA CYS A 314 -4.54 16.35 5.09
C CYS A 314 -5.19 15.66 3.88
N PRO A 315 -5.84 16.41 2.99
CA PRO A 315 -6.26 15.88 1.70
C PRO A 315 -5.07 15.40 0.85
N ASN A 316 -5.35 14.59 -0.16
CA ASN A 316 -4.32 14.07 -1.07
C ASN A 316 -3.79 15.11 -2.07
N PHE A 317 -4.26 16.35 -2.01
CA PHE A 317 -3.82 17.44 -2.91
C PHE A 317 -2.42 17.93 -2.53
N THR A 318 -1.56 18.07 -3.50
CA THR A 318 -0.21 18.62 -3.28
C THR A 318 -0.26 20.08 -2.85
N GLU A 319 -1.07 20.91 -3.53
CA GLU A 319 -1.28 22.32 -3.23
C GLU A 319 -2.74 22.73 -3.43
N VAL A 320 -3.17 23.75 -2.71
CA VAL A 320 -4.45 24.41 -2.96
C VAL A 320 -4.23 25.35 -4.13
N SER A 321 -4.45 24.89 -5.35
CA SER A 321 -4.38 25.71 -6.56
C SER A 321 -5.74 25.79 -7.25
N VAL A 322 -5.98 26.93 -7.92
CA VAL A 322 -7.19 27.16 -8.73
C VAL A 322 -7.17 26.31 -10.02
N THR A 323 -5.98 25.80 -10.42
CA THR A 323 -5.81 24.93 -11.57
C THR A 323 -5.88 23.48 -11.17
N ASN A 324 -6.86 22.78 -11.71
CA ASN A 324 -7.12 21.36 -11.43
C ASN A 324 -5.91 20.48 -11.75
N ASN A 325 -5.32 19.87 -10.71
CA ASN A 325 -4.37 18.77 -10.88
C ASN A 325 -5.16 17.49 -11.22
N ALA A 326 -5.47 17.30 -12.49
CA ALA A 326 -6.35 16.24 -12.99
C ALA A 326 -5.88 14.81 -12.60
N ASP A 327 -4.57 14.60 -12.46
CA ASP A 327 -4.01 13.28 -12.13
C ASP A 327 -4.23 12.84 -10.68
N GLN A 328 -4.47 13.77 -9.76
CA GLN A 328 -4.62 13.48 -8.34
C GLN A 328 -6.06 13.58 -7.84
N GLN A 329 -6.99 14.03 -8.69
CA GLN A 329 -8.39 14.22 -8.30
C GLN A 329 -9.21 12.96 -8.58
N ASN A 330 -9.83 12.44 -7.53
CA ASN A 330 -11.05 11.69 -7.71
C ASN A 330 -12.14 12.73 -8.03
N PHE A 331 -12.57 12.83 -9.28
CA PHE A 331 -13.49 13.85 -9.81
C PHE A 331 -14.81 14.00 -9.03
N ASN A 332 -15.09 13.07 -8.11
CA ASN A 332 -16.31 13.02 -7.33
C ASN A 332 -16.17 13.56 -5.89
N VAL A 333 -14.99 14.06 -5.48
CA VAL A 333 -14.76 14.50 -4.11
C VAL A 333 -14.31 15.95 -4.08
N THR A 334 -15.13 16.82 -3.51
CA THR A 334 -14.81 18.24 -3.32
C THR A 334 -13.72 18.44 -2.27
N LEU A 335 -13.00 19.57 -2.31
CA LEU A 335 -12.03 19.94 -1.29
C LEU A 335 -12.68 19.98 0.11
N GLU A 336 -13.90 20.52 0.20
CA GLU A 336 -14.67 20.60 1.43
C GLU A 336 -14.94 19.22 2.05
N ASN A 337 -15.42 18.27 1.25
CA ASN A 337 -15.64 16.90 1.69
C ASN A 337 -14.34 16.22 2.14
N SER A 338 -13.23 16.50 1.46
CA SER A 338 -11.92 15.98 1.83
C SER A 338 -11.43 16.53 3.16
N LEU A 339 -11.60 17.84 3.41
CA LEU A 339 -11.24 18.49 4.67
C LEU A 339 -12.14 18.04 5.82
N THR A 340 -13.45 17.89 5.59
CA THR A 340 -14.39 17.34 6.57
C THR A 340 -13.93 15.95 7.04
N ARG A 341 -13.55 15.10 6.12
CA ARG A 341 -13.00 13.76 6.44
C ARG A 341 -11.70 13.84 7.26
N CYS A 342 -10.82 14.78 6.95
CA CYS A 342 -9.60 14.98 7.73
C CYS A 342 -9.92 15.43 9.18
N LEU A 343 -10.93 16.28 9.37
CA LEU A 343 -11.41 16.69 10.70
C LEU A 343 -12.05 15.53 11.47
N GLU A 344 -12.78 14.66 10.79
CA GLU A 344 -13.35 13.44 11.38
C GLU A 344 -12.24 12.46 11.82
N ASN A 345 -11.21 12.28 11.00
CA ASN A 345 -10.04 11.48 11.35
C ASN A 345 -9.29 12.05 12.56
N GLN A 346 -9.12 13.38 12.64
CA GLN A 346 -8.54 14.06 13.78
C GLN A 346 -9.31 13.79 15.08
N ARG A 347 -10.64 13.95 15.04
CA ARG A 347 -11.52 13.69 16.18
C ARG A 347 -11.44 12.22 16.61
N THR A 348 -11.46 11.31 15.65
CA THR A 348 -11.36 9.87 15.90
C THR A 348 -10.02 9.51 16.55
N TRP A 349 -8.90 10.06 16.04
CA TRP A 349 -7.58 9.85 16.63
C TRP A 349 -7.52 10.32 18.07
N THR A 350 -7.99 11.55 18.36
CA THR A 350 -8.01 12.11 19.71
C THR A 350 -8.82 11.22 20.66
N ARG A 351 -10.01 10.79 20.25
CA ARG A 351 -10.84 9.88 21.05
C ARG A 351 -10.15 8.52 21.32
N LEU A 352 -9.51 7.91 20.33
CA LEU A 352 -8.80 6.64 20.50
C LEU A 352 -7.63 6.77 21.50
N LEU A 353 -6.97 7.91 21.54
CA LEU A 353 -5.90 8.15 22.52
C LEU A 353 -6.48 8.36 23.94
N GLU A 354 -7.58 9.06 24.08
CA GLU A 354 -8.27 9.27 25.36
C GLU A 354 -8.78 7.92 25.93
N GLU A 355 -9.37 7.06 25.11
CA GLU A 355 -9.81 5.72 25.49
C GLU A 355 -8.64 4.86 25.99
N LYS A 356 -7.48 4.95 25.35
CA LYS A 356 -6.27 4.21 25.75
C LYS A 356 -5.71 4.68 27.10
N VAL A 357 -5.73 5.96 27.38
CA VAL A 357 -5.31 6.52 28.66
C VAL A 357 -6.15 5.97 29.82
N GLY A 358 -7.45 5.74 29.60
CA GLY A 358 -8.34 5.15 30.59
C GLY A 358 -8.15 3.64 30.85
N GLN A 359 -7.40 2.94 29.98
CA GLN A 359 -7.19 1.49 30.05
C GLN A 359 -5.79 1.07 30.50
N ASP A 360 -4.88 2.02 30.75
CA ASP A 360 -3.54 1.68 31.25
C ASP A 360 -3.57 1.43 32.75
N PRO A 361 -3.43 0.15 33.20
CA PRO A 361 -3.49 -0.19 34.62
C PRO A 361 -2.33 0.37 35.45
N TRP A 362 -1.32 0.97 34.81
CA TRP A 362 -0.12 1.53 35.44
C TRP A 362 -0.15 3.07 35.54
N LEU A 363 -1.18 3.72 35.00
CA LEU A 363 -1.39 5.14 35.26
C LEU A 363 -2.13 5.27 36.59
N PRO A 364 -1.56 5.97 37.57
CA PRO A 364 -2.28 6.28 38.81
C PRO A 364 -3.57 7.01 38.44
N SER A 365 -4.69 6.46 38.88
CA SER A 365 -6.01 7.13 38.77
C SER A 365 -5.87 8.59 39.23
N PRO A 366 -6.50 9.55 38.53
CA PRO A 366 -6.49 10.93 39.01
C PRO A 366 -7.00 10.92 40.45
N LEU A 367 -6.12 11.29 41.37
CA LEU A 367 -6.38 11.34 42.81
C LEU A 367 -7.69 12.10 43.04
N ARG A 368 -8.69 11.41 43.57
CA ARG A 368 -9.81 12.05 44.25
C ARG A 368 -9.20 12.92 45.34
N ALA A 369 -9.40 14.21 45.23
CA ALA A 369 -9.03 15.14 46.28
C ALA A 369 -9.69 14.70 47.59
N GLY A 370 -8.91 14.30 48.55
CA GLY A 370 -9.37 14.04 49.91
C GLY A 370 -8.57 12.95 50.61
N GLY A 371 -7.51 13.33 51.35
CA GLY A 371 -7.01 12.45 52.38
C GLY A 371 -5.51 12.38 52.59
N LEU A 372 -5.02 13.18 53.53
CA LEU A 372 -3.90 12.91 54.44
C LEU A 372 -2.49 12.71 53.91
N LEU A 373 -1.67 13.70 54.21
CA LEU A 373 -0.22 13.69 54.24
C LEU A 373 0.37 12.49 54.99
N GLN A 374 1.24 11.73 54.34
CA GLN A 374 2.18 10.81 54.99
C GLN A 374 3.62 11.32 54.80
N PRO A 375 4.50 11.16 55.83
CA PRO A 375 5.80 11.78 55.86
C PRO A 375 6.84 11.11 54.99
N ALA A 376 7.79 11.91 54.51
CA ALA A 376 8.89 11.55 53.62
C ALA A 376 9.80 10.46 54.21
N PRO A 377 10.27 9.47 53.41
CA PRO A 377 11.37 8.61 53.81
C PRO A 377 12.74 9.24 53.49
N THR A 378 13.63 9.04 54.42
CA THR A 378 15.02 9.46 54.47
C THR A 378 15.90 8.92 53.36
N ARG A 379 16.87 9.70 53.00
CA ARG A 379 18.10 9.54 52.17
C ARG A 379 18.53 8.13 51.82
N GLY A 380 18.81 7.90 50.51
CA GLY A 380 19.82 6.97 50.07
C GLY A 380 19.40 5.89 49.07
N SER A 381 18.63 6.23 48.08
CA SER A 381 18.51 5.36 46.87
C SER A 381 18.62 6.22 45.62
N LEU A 382 19.61 5.95 44.80
CA LEU A 382 19.63 6.34 43.39
C LEU A 382 18.42 5.66 42.71
N LEU A 383 17.28 6.33 42.79
CA LEU A 383 16.15 5.97 41.93
C LEU A 383 16.58 6.32 40.51
N LEU A 384 16.87 5.29 39.69
CA LEU A 384 16.75 5.38 38.27
C LEU A 384 15.31 5.81 37.99
N VAL A 385 15.12 7.11 37.79
CA VAL A 385 13.85 7.66 37.34
C VAL A 385 13.65 7.07 35.93
N PRO A 386 12.67 6.20 35.72
CA PRO A 386 12.34 5.80 34.36
C PRO A 386 12.07 7.05 33.54
N PRO A 387 12.50 7.12 32.25
CA PRO A 387 12.21 8.28 31.42
C PRO A 387 10.71 8.56 31.54
N ALA A 388 10.40 9.84 31.82
CA ALA A 388 9.02 10.29 32.03
C ALA A 388 8.14 9.70 30.90
N PRO A 389 6.99 9.07 31.23
CA PRO A 389 6.12 8.55 30.21
C PRO A 389 5.81 9.66 29.23
N ARG A 390 6.10 9.44 27.92
CA ARG A 390 5.76 10.41 26.89
C ARG A 390 4.29 10.78 27.06
N PRO A 391 3.95 12.09 27.06
CA PRO A 391 2.55 12.48 27.17
C PRO A 391 1.77 11.80 26.05
N LEU A 392 0.74 11.05 26.41
CA LEU A 392 -0.15 10.33 25.49
C LEU A 392 -1.00 11.26 24.61
N ASN A 393 -0.91 12.57 24.81
CA ASN A 393 -1.57 13.57 24.00
C ASN A 393 -0.74 13.88 22.75
N SER A 394 -0.81 13.00 21.75
CA SER A 394 -0.31 13.32 20.43
C SER A 394 -1.18 14.44 19.84
N PRO A 395 -0.66 15.67 19.64
CA PRO A 395 -1.44 16.72 19.02
C PRO A 395 -1.80 16.30 17.61
N ALA A 396 -3.11 16.26 17.34
CA ALA A 396 -3.66 15.93 16.05
C ALA A 396 -3.92 17.23 15.28
N LEU A 397 -3.30 17.38 14.11
CA LEU A 397 -3.35 18.58 13.28
C LEU A 397 -3.97 18.28 11.92
N VAL A 398 -4.69 19.25 11.38
CA VAL A 398 -5.25 19.19 10.02
C VAL A 398 -4.64 20.30 9.17
N PHE A 399 -4.17 19.93 7.98
CA PHE A 399 -3.62 20.87 6.99
C PHE A 399 -4.48 20.84 5.73
N PRO A 400 -4.57 21.96 5.00
CA PRO A 400 -5.40 22.05 3.80
C PRO A 400 -4.78 21.33 2.58
N CYS A 401 -3.47 21.05 2.59
CA CYS A 401 -2.76 20.36 1.52
C CYS A 401 -1.47 19.71 2.02
N LEU A 402 -0.94 18.81 1.19
CA LEU A 402 0.30 18.07 1.48
C LEU A 402 1.51 18.99 1.62
N ALA A 403 1.70 19.97 0.73
CA ALA A 403 2.87 20.83 0.78
C ALA A 403 2.99 21.58 2.13
N GLN A 404 1.88 22.06 2.67
CA GLN A 404 1.88 22.70 3.99
C GLN A 404 2.16 21.70 5.11
N ALA A 405 1.55 20.53 5.06
CA ALA A 405 1.78 19.47 6.05
C ALA A 405 3.25 19.04 6.07
N LEU A 406 3.85 18.76 4.91
CA LEU A 406 5.25 18.30 4.82
C LEU A 406 6.23 19.40 5.26
N ARG A 407 6.01 20.65 4.86
CA ARG A 407 6.85 21.79 5.31
C ARG A 407 6.79 21.96 6.84
N TRP A 408 5.60 21.80 7.42
CA TRP A 408 5.45 21.85 8.87
C TRP A 408 6.19 20.69 9.56
N VAL A 409 6.10 19.48 9.05
CA VAL A 409 6.80 18.31 9.61
C VAL A 409 8.32 18.47 9.47
N ALA A 410 8.78 18.89 8.32
CA ALA A 410 10.21 18.99 8.02
C ALA A 410 10.90 20.19 8.70
N GLN A 411 10.19 21.28 9.03
CA GLN A 411 10.74 22.49 9.66
C GLN A 411 11.99 23.03 8.96
N GLY A 412 12.03 22.97 7.62
CA GLY A 412 13.18 23.42 6.82
C GLY A 412 14.40 22.49 6.82
N ARG A 413 14.30 21.31 7.44
CA ARG A 413 15.42 20.35 7.55
C ARG A 413 15.46 19.30 6.46
N ASP A 414 14.44 19.24 5.61
CA ASP A 414 14.43 18.42 4.39
C ASP A 414 14.77 19.30 3.18
N PRO A 415 15.91 19.04 2.49
CA PRO A 415 16.36 19.86 1.36
C PRO A 415 15.36 19.91 0.19
N GLN A 416 14.57 18.87 0.01
CA GLN A 416 13.59 18.80 -1.09
C GLN A 416 12.35 19.67 -0.84
N LEU A 417 12.10 20.02 0.43
CA LEU A 417 10.94 20.81 0.85
C LEU A 417 11.28 22.28 1.15
N ALA A 418 12.54 22.66 0.98
CA ALA A 418 13.01 24.04 1.11
C ALA A 418 12.53 24.85 -0.10
N ALA A 419 11.26 25.27 -0.11
CA ALA A 419 10.75 26.20 -1.10
C ALA A 419 10.92 27.65 -0.65
N PRO A 420 11.05 28.62 -1.59
CA PRO A 420 11.16 30.03 -1.24
C PRO A 420 9.97 30.46 -0.39
N ALA A 421 10.23 31.23 0.64
CA ALA A 421 9.24 31.82 1.53
C ALA A 421 8.21 32.63 0.73
N ALA A 422 7.15 32.00 0.27
CA ALA A 422 5.99 32.69 -0.25
C ALA A 422 5.24 33.31 0.94
N SER A 423 5.18 34.60 0.89
CA SER A 423 4.57 35.53 1.82
C SER A 423 3.23 35.09 2.42
N GLY A 424 3.07 35.26 3.72
CA GLY A 424 1.86 35.80 4.32
C GLY A 424 0.86 34.87 4.96
N ALA A 425 1.06 33.56 5.06
CA ALA A 425 0.19 32.74 5.88
C ALA A 425 0.82 32.56 7.29
N HIS A 426 0.32 33.28 8.28
CA HIS A 426 0.69 33.04 9.66
C HIS A 426 0.20 31.65 10.09
N PRO A 427 1.09 30.75 10.55
CA PRO A 427 0.66 29.45 11.02
C PRO A 427 -0.24 29.60 12.25
N HIS A 428 -1.26 28.74 12.34
CA HIS A 428 -2.14 28.69 13.50
C HIS A 428 -1.29 28.53 14.78
N PRO A 429 -1.62 29.21 15.90
CA PRO A 429 -0.83 29.17 17.15
C PRO A 429 -0.51 27.73 17.64
N ALA A 430 -1.44 26.79 17.50
CA ALA A 430 -1.23 25.40 17.84
C ALA A 430 -0.15 24.71 16.97
N ALA A 431 -0.02 25.10 15.69
CA ALA A 431 1.03 24.60 14.82
C ALA A 431 2.42 25.19 15.18
N SER A 432 2.45 26.41 15.72
CA SER A 432 3.69 27.08 16.12
C SER A 432 4.32 26.46 17.39
N SER A 433 3.51 26.09 18.40
CA SER A 433 4.00 25.46 19.62
C SER A 433 4.51 24.03 19.38
N GLY A 434 3.85 23.25 18.53
CA GLY A 434 4.29 21.91 18.15
C GLY A 434 5.58 21.88 17.31
N ALA A 435 5.86 22.94 16.56
CA ALA A 435 7.02 23.04 15.70
C ALA A 435 8.37 23.06 16.44
N VAL A 436 8.38 23.43 17.75
CA VAL A 436 9.62 23.48 18.55
C VAL A 436 10.22 22.08 18.68
N LEU A 437 9.43 21.08 19.08
CA LEU A 437 9.91 19.70 19.22
C LEU A 437 10.46 19.14 17.91
N LEU A 438 9.79 19.43 16.80
CA LEU A 438 10.25 19.00 15.48
C LEU A 438 11.58 19.65 15.08
N ARG A 439 11.81 20.92 15.45
CA ARG A 439 13.07 21.62 15.17
C ARG A 439 14.25 21.14 16.00
N GLU A 440 13.99 20.79 17.25
CA GLU A 440 15.01 20.38 18.20
C GLU A 440 15.32 18.88 18.17
N ALA A 441 14.44 18.06 17.61
CA ALA A 441 14.66 16.61 17.53
C ALA A 441 15.90 16.26 16.72
N ALA A 442 16.72 15.34 17.17
CA ALA A 442 17.85 14.82 16.42
C ALA A 442 17.39 13.97 15.23
N ALA A 443 16.25 13.30 15.36
CA ALA A 443 15.64 12.54 14.29
C ALA A 443 14.11 12.74 14.25
N VAL A 444 13.55 12.87 13.04
CA VAL A 444 12.10 12.89 12.78
C VAL A 444 11.75 11.71 11.90
N ARG A 445 10.88 10.82 12.37
CA ARG A 445 10.42 9.64 11.66
C ARG A 445 8.97 9.80 11.29
N VAL A 446 8.68 9.85 9.99
CA VAL A 446 7.35 10.15 9.47
C VAL A 446 6.78 8.91 8.78
N LEU A 447 5.70 8.35 9.31
CA LEU A 447 4.93 7.33 8.62
C LEU A 447 3.82 7.97 7.78
N VAL A 448 3.84 7.72 6.48
CA VAL A 448 2.80 8.13 5.53
C VAL A 448 2.00 6.91 5.09
N THR A 449 0.71 6.86 5.42
CA THR A 449 -0.12 5.69 5.14
C THR A 449 -1.63 6.01 5.07
N GLY A 450 -2.43 5.01 4.70
CA GLY A 450 -3.89 5.10 4.59
C GLY A 450 -4.40 5.22 3.15
N SER A 451 -3.57 5.69 2.22
CA SER A 451 -3.95 5.84 0.81
C SER A 451 -2.74 5.88 -0.11
N LEU A 452 -2.80 5.16 -1.24
CA LEU A 452 -1.78 5.27 -2.28
C LEU A 452 -1.72 6.67 -2.91
N HIS A 453 -2.86 7.35 -3.03
CA HIS A 453 -2.89 8.72 -3.54
C HIS A 453 -2.22 9.72 -2.58
N LEU A 454 -2.34 9.50 -1.26
CA LEU A 454 -1.60 10.28 -0.27
C LEU A 454 -0.09 10.09 -0.45
N VAL A 455 0.35 8.84 -0.52
CA VAL A 455 1.76 8.48 -0.73
C VAL A 455 2.28 9.04 -2.05
N GLY A 456 1.50 8.94 -3.13
CA GLY A 456 1.85 9.52 -4.43
C GLY A 456 2.02 11.04 -4.38
N GLY A 457 1.12 11.75 -3.69
CA GLY A 457 1.22 13.19 -3.49
C GLY A 457 2.46 13.58 -2.67
N VAL A 458 2.81 12.80 -1.65
CA VAL A 458 4.05 12.98 -0.86
C VAL A 458 5.28 12.74 -1.73
N LEU A 459 5.33 11.62 -2.46
CA LEU A 459 6.43 11.30 -3.37
C LEU A 459 6.66 12.39 -4.42
N ARG A 460 5.59 12.94 -4.98
CA ARG A 460 5.69 14.04 -5.94
C ARG A 460 6.41 15.27 -5.39
N LEU A 461 6.26 15.55 -4.09
CA LEU A 461 6.90 16.68 -3.41
C LEU A 461 8.32 16.35 -2.95
N LEU A 462 8.60 15.09 -2.57
CA LEU A 462 9.91 14.64 -2.10
C LEU A 462 10.85 14.24 -3.24
N ASP A 463 10.31 13.80 -4.37
CA ASP A 463 11.07 13.43 -5.56
C ASP A 463 10.41 14.04 -6.82
N PRO A 464 10.74 15.29 -7.16
CA PRO A 464 10.19 15.98 -8.33
C PRO A 464 10.48 15.26 -9.66
N ALA A 465 11.52 14.41 -9.73
CA ALA A 465 11.85 13.65 -10.94
C ALA A 465 10.73 12.70 -11.36
N LEU A 466 9.93 12.21 -10.41
CA LEU A 466 8.77 11.35 -10.68
C LEU A 466 7.64 12.05 -11.47
N SER A 467 7.68 13.36 -11.56
CA SER A 467 6.70 14.18 -12.30
C SER A 467 7.15 14.52 -13.73
N GLN A 468 8.40 14.27 -14.05
CA GLN A 468 8.97 14.48 -15.40
C GLN A 468 8.68 13.28 -16.29
#